data_a6a5244466db47de09d1e08281de150a
#
_entry.id   a6a5244466db47de09d1e08281de150a
#
_cell.length_a   1.000
_cell.length_b   1.000
_cell.length_c   1.000
_cell.angle_alpha   90.00
_cell.angle_beta   90.00
_cell.angle_gamma   90.00
#
_symmetry.space_group_name_H-M   'P 1'
#
loop_
_entity.id
_entity.type
_entity.pdbx_description
1 polymer ?
#
loop_
_entity_poly.entity_id
_entity_poly.type
_entity_poly.pdbx_seq_one_letter_code
_entity_poly.pdbx_strand_id
1 'polypeptide(L)'
;QTAIDIINPGIRQCDAVGEIQKAMFYGTPEIGGEYSSIATLLPTGTGTSASHLTATQEKFVKGEATIVELAGVHKRYHAPLARTVLLGKAEQKKIDAIKATNEALDEGISAIKPGNTADHVAQKFWAVLDKHDIKKESRTGYSIGIGYPPDWGEHTINISKGDQTILHPN
;
A
#
# COMPACT_ATOMS: atom_id res chain seq x y z
N GLN A 1 1.59 8.18 -10.69
CA GLN A 1 2.30 9.46 -10.91
C GLN A 1 1.46 10.64 -10.38
N THR A 2 0.19 10.77 -10.74
CA THR A 2 -0.69 11.87 -10.29
C THR A 2 -0.63 12.12 -8.79
N ALA A 3 -0.64 11.05 -7.96
CA ALA A 3 -0.55 11.20 -6.51
C ALA A 3 0.78 11.86 -6.06
N ILE A 4 1.89 11.48 -6.69
CA ILE A 4 3.21 12.06 -6.38
C ILE A 4 3.25 13.54 -6.79
N ASP A 5 2.66 13.89 -7.92
CA ASP A 5 2.69 15.24 -8.47
C ASP A 5 1.80 16.20 -7.66
N ILE A 6 0.66 15.74 -7.16
CA ILE A 6 -0.32 16.59 -6.46
C ILE A 6 -0.04 16.72 -4.96
N ILE A 7 0.60 15.75 -4.32
CA ILE A 7 0.90 15.79 -2.88
C ILE A 7 2.04 16.78 -2.62
N ASN A 8 1.68 18.04 -2.38
CA ASN A 8 2.62 19.12 -2.14
C ASN A 8 2.18 19.98 -0.95
N PRO A 9 3.14 20.57 -0.20
CA PRO A 9 2.83 21.44 0.92
C PRO A 9 1.85 22.56 0.53
N GLY A 10 0.82 22.77 1.34
CA GLY A 10 -0.20 23.79 1.13
C GLY A 10 -1.43 23.36 0.32
N ILE A 11 -1.37 22.23 -0.39
CA ILE A 11 -2.54 21.62 -1.05
C ILE A 11 -3.38 20.91 0.00
N ARG A 12 -4.71 20.98 -0.08
CA ARG A 12 -5.61 20.23 0.80
C ARG A 12 -5.63 18.75 0.40
N GLN A 13 -5.68 17.85 1.38
CA GLN A 13 -5.71 16.41 1.15
C GLN A 13 -6.91 15.98 0.28
N CYS A 14 -8.09 16.56 0.53
CA CYS A 14 -9.31 16.26 -0.25
C CYS A 14 -9.18 16.67 -1.72
N ASP A 15 -8.49 17.77 -2.04
CA ASP A 15 -8.26 18.19 -3.42
C ASP A 15 -7.33 17.20 -4.14
N ALA A 16 -6.29 16.73 -3.45
CA ALA A 16 -5.40 15.72 -3.97
C ALA A 16 -6.13 14.40 -4.27
N VAL A 17 -6.99 13.93 -3.38
CA VAL A 17 -7.80 12.73 -3.62
C VAL A 17 -8.74 12.91 -4.81
N GLY A 18 -9.32 14.11 -5.00
CA GLY A 18 -10.15 14.40 -6.16
C GLY A 18 -9.41 14.18 -7.49
N GLU A 19 -8.18 14.71 -7.61
CA GLU A 19 -7.36 14.53 -8.82
C GLU A 19 -6.86 13.08 -8.98
N ILE A 20 -6.52 12.42 -7.88
CA ILE A 20 -6.12 11.00 -7.90
C ILE A 20 -7.28 10.12 -8.41
N GLN A 21 -8.49 10.30 -7.87
CA GLN A 21 -9.66 9.53 -8.29
C GLN A 21 -10.03 9.80 -9.73
N LYS A 22 -9.99 11.06 -10.16
CA LYS A 22 -10.18 11.44 -11.56
C LYS A 22 -9.21 10.69 -12.48
N ALA A 23 -7.92 10.66 -12.14
CA ALA A 23 -6.93 9.90 -12.90
C ALA A 23 -7.21 8.39 -12.90
N MET A 24 -7.67 7.83 -11.79
CA MET A 24 -8.04 6.42 -11.69
C MET A 24 -9.21 6.09 -12.63
N PHE A 25 -10.23 6.94 -12.71
CA PHE A 25 -11.37 6.75 -13.64
C PHE A 25 -10.99 6.95 -15.11
N TYR A 26 -10.09 7.86 -15.42
CA TYR A 26 -9.57 7.97 -16.79
C TYR A 26 -8.83 6.71 -17.23
N GLY A 27 -8.14 6.03 -16.33
CA GLY A 27 -7.40 4.83 -16.66
C GLY A 27 -6.21 5.09 -17.60
N THR A 28 -6.07 4.26 -18.61
CA THR A 28 -5.10 4.40 -19.71
C THR A 28 -5.80 4.80 -21.02
N PRO A 29 -5.06 5.18 -22.08
CA PRO A 29 -5.67 5.43 -23.38
C PRO A 29 -6.50 4.27 -23.93
N GLU A 30 -6.15 3.03 -23.56
CA GLU A 30 -6.79 1.81 -24.07
C GLU A 30 -7.89 1.27 -23.13
N ILE A 31 -7.79 1.58 -21.84
CA ILE A 31 -8.63 0.98 -20.79
C ILE A 31 -9.10 2.05 -19.83
N GLY A 32 -10.39 2.33 -19.81
CA GLY A 32 -11.01 3.17 -18.79
C GLY A 32 -10.96 2.50 -17.42
N GLY A 33 -10.80 3.30 -16.36
CA GLY A 33 -10.85 2.82 -14.99
C GLY A 33 -12.26 2.72 -14.43
N GLU A 34 -12.37 2.01 -13.32
CA GLU A 34 -13.62 1.83 -12.57
C GLU A 34 -13.42 2.29 -11.10
N TYR A 35 -14.52 2.42 -10.36
CA TYR A 35 -14.43 2.73 -8.94
C TYR A 35 -13.77 1.60 -8.16
N SER A 36 -12.94 1.96 -7.19
CA SER A 36 -12.29 1.00 -6.29
C SER A 36 -13.25 0.54 -5.18
N SER A 37 -13.06 -0.69 -4.71
CA SER A 37 -13.81 -1.23 -3.57
C SER A 37 -13.51 -0.51 -2.26
N ILE A 38 -12.29 0.00 -2.12
CA ILE A 38 -11.87 0.84 -1.00
C ILE A 38 -11.57 2.24 -1.53
N ALA A 39 -12.02 3.27 -0.83
CA ALA A 39 -11.69 4.66 -1.16
C ALA A 39 -10.18 4.88 -1.11
N THR A 40 -9.67 5.86 -1.84
CA THR A 40 -8.26 6.26 -1.74
C THR A 40 -7.94 6.62 -0.30
N LEU A 41 -7.02 5.87 0.32
CA LEU A 41 -6.54 6.12 1.67
C LEU A 41 -5.36 7.10 1.60
N LEU A 42 -5.40 8.10 2.48
CA LEU A 42 -4.40 9.17 2.45
C LEU A 42 -4.04 9.66 3.87
N PRO A 43 -3.70 8.74 4.81
CA PRO A 43 -3.23 9.18 6.12
C PRO A 43 -1.98 10.03 5.98
N THR A 44 -1.98 11.19 6.64
CA THR A 44 -0.93 12.21 6.55
C THR A 44 -0.50 12.65 7.94
N GLY A 45 0.78 12.96 8.12
CA GLY A 45 1.35 13.43 9.38
C GLY A 45 1.13 12.42 10.50
N THR A 46 0.52 12.85 11.61
CA THR A 46 0.19 12.00 12.76
C THR A 46 -0.83 10.91 12.39
N GLY A 47 -1.64 11.13 11.37
CA GLY A 47 -2.60 10.15 10.86
C GLY A 47 -1.94 8.89 10.30
N THR A 48 -0.65 8.94 9.94
CA THR A 48 0.08 7.75 9.46
C THR A 48 0.28 6.67 10.53
N SER A 49 -0.01 6.97 11.78
CA SER A 49 -0.01 6.00 12.90
C SER A 49 -1.25 5.08 12.90
N ALA A 50 -2.27 5.42 12.12
CA ALA A 50 -3.49 4.62 11.98
C ALA A 50 -3.64 4.17 10.52
N SER A 51 -4.03 2.91 10.32
CA SER A 51 -4.34 2.39 9.01
C SER A 51 -5.71 2.84 8.52
N HIS A 52 -5.90 2.87 7.20
CA HIS A 52 -7.18 3.06 6.52
C HIS A 52 -7.86 4.42 6.77
N LEU A 53 -7.08 5.46 7.10
CA LEU A 53 -7.62 6.82 7.15
C LEU A 53 -7.74 7.40 5.74
N THR A 54 -8.87 8.05 5.49
CA THR A 54 -9.11 8.81 4.27
C THR A 54 -8.54 10.23 4.39
N ALA A 55 -8.59 10.97 3.30
CA ALA A 55 -8.20 12.38 3.26
C ALA A 55 -9.08 13.25 4.16
N THR A 56 -8.46 14.27 4.74
CA THR A 56 -9.13 15.34 5.47
C THR A 56 -9.16 16.64 4.65
N GLN A 57 -9.67 17.72 5.25
CA GLN A 57 -9.59 19.06 4.67
C GLN A 57 -8.26 19.78 5.00
N GLU A 58 -7.42 19.16 5.83
CA GLU A 58 -6.13 19.70 6.20
C GLU A 58 -5.19 19.77 4.99
N LYS A 59 -4.23 20.70 5.08
CA LYS A 59 -3.21 20.85 4.05
C LYS A 59 -2.01 19.95 4.35
N PHE A 60 -1.35 19.49 3.29
CA PHE A 60 -0.06 18.83 3.45
C PHE A 60 0.97 19.80 4.02
N VAL A 61 1.79 19.31 4.94
CA VAL A 61 2.81 20.06 5.65
C VAL A 61 4.21 19.53 5.34
N LYS A 62 5.16 20.45 5.13
CA LYS A 62 6.55 20.09 4.89
C LYS A 62 7.15 19.35 6.08
N GLY A 63 7.88 18.27 5.82
CA GLY A 63 8.49 17.41 6.86
C GLY A 63 7.61 16.24 7.29
N GLU A 64 6.35 16.20 6.85
CA GLU A 64 5.45 15.09 7.13
C GLU A 64 5.53 13.98 6.07
N ALA A 65 5.08 12.79 6.48
CA ALA A 65 4.85 11.66 5.60
C ALA A 65 3.36 11.56 5.24
N THR A 66 3.08 11.11 4.03
CA THR A 66 1.76 10.73 3.56
C THR A 66 1.82 9.32 3.01
N ILE A 67 0.94 8.43 3.47
CA ILE A 67 0.77 7.11 2.87
C ILE A 67 -0.35 7.23 1.85
N VAL A 68 -0.07 6.85 0.61
CA VAL A 68 -1.06 6.76 -0.47
C VAL A 68 -1.35 5.29 -0.70
N GLU A 69 -2.60 4.87 -0.49
CA GLU A 69 -3.05 3.53 -0.83
C GLU A 69 -4.29 3.64 -1.71
N LEU A 70 -4.21 3.03 -2.87
CA LEU A 70 -5.25 3.08 -3.91
C LEU A 70 -5.19 1.82 -4.77
N ALA A 71 -6.24 1.54 -5.55
CA ALA A 71 -6.23 0.46 -6.52
C ALA A 71 -6.73 0.93 -7.89
N GLY A 72 -6.00 0.61 -8.95
CA GLY A 72 -6.54 0.59 -10.29
C GLY A 72 -7.55 -0.56 -10.41
N VAL A 73 -8.66 -0.34 -11.15
CA VAL A 73 -9.72 -1.34 -11.30
C VAL A 73 -10.14 -1.46 -12.75
N HIS A 74 -10.19 -2.70 -13.24
CA HIS A 74 -10.73 -3.02 -14.56
C HIS A 74 -11.52 -4.33 -14.49
N LYS A 75 -12.79 -4.30 -14.94
CA LYS A 75 -13.70 -5.47 -14.84
C LYS A 75 -13.75 -6.06 -13.44
N ARG A 76 -13.74 -5.20 -12.45
CA ARG A 76 -13.70 -5.49 -11.02
C ARG A 76 -12.43 -6.17 -10.50
N TYR A 77 -11.43 -6.45 -11.32
CA TYR A 77 -10.11 -6.85 -10.86
C TYR A 77 -9.36 -5.64 -10.32
N HIS A 78 -8.83 -5.78 -9.11
CA HIS A 78 -8.12 -4.73 -8.40
C HIS A 78 -6.61 -4.92 -8.48
N ALA A 79 -5.89 -3.82 -8.64
CA ALA A 79 -4.43 -3.74 -8.53
C ALA A 79 -4.05 -2.71 -7.45
N PRO A 80 -4.12 -3.07 -6.16
CA PRO A 80 -3.77 -2.18 -5.08
C PRO A 80 -2.29 -1.82 -5.07
N LEU A 81 -2.01 -0.58 -4.67
CA LEU A 81 -0.67 -0.05 -4.52
C LEU A 81 -0.62 0.89 -3.32
N ALA A 82 0.36 0.68 -2.43
CA ALA A 82 0.68 1.60 -1.35
C ALA A 82 2.06 2.23 -1.55
N ARG A 83 2.17 3.52 -1.30
CA ARG A 83 3.45 4.26 -1.32
C ARG A 83 3.48 5.32 -0.23
N THR A 84 4.66 5.53 0.35
CA THR A 84 4.90 6.62 1.29
C THR A 84 5.58 7.79 0.57
N VAL A 85 4.97 8.96 0.66
CA VAL A 85 5.52 10.21 0.14
C VAL A 85 6.05 11.04 1.30
N LEU A 86 7.31 11.45 1.22
CA LEU A 86 7.95 12.34 2.20
C LEU A 86 8.02 13.76 1.63
N LEU A 87 7.47 14.73 2.32
CA LEU A 87 7.42 16.12 1.88
C LEU A 87 8.62 16.93 2.41
N GLY A 88 9.68 16.96 1.62
CA GLY A 88 10.91 17.66 1.96
C GLY A 88 11.87 16.82 2.79
N LYS A 89 12.62 17.44 3.73
CA LYS A 89 13.59 16.74 4.56
C LYS A 89 12.87 15.96 5.67
N ALA A 90 12.99 14.65 5.63
CA ALA A 90 12.47 13.77 6.67
C ALA A 90 13.53 13.44 7.72
N GLU A 91 13.09 13.00 8.89
CA GLU A 91 13.96 12.44 9.92
C GLU A 91 14.64 11.17 9.43
N GLN A 92 15.92 10.98 9.79
CA GLN A 92 16.71 9.82 9.36
C GLN A 92 16.02 8.50 9.73
N LYS A 93 15.42 8.42 10.90
CA LYS A 93 14.67 7.23 11.36
C LYS A 93 13.54 6.83 10.40
N LYS A 94 12.82 7.79 9.82
CA LYS A 94 11.77 7.52 8.84
C LYS A 94 12.34 7.00 7.53
N ILE A 95 13.45 7.59 7.08
CA ILE A 95 14.17 7.15 5.88
C ILE A 95 14.67 5.72 6.05
N ASP A 96 15.25 5.40 7.20
CA ASP A 96 15.79 4.06 7.48
C ASP A 96 14.66 3.02 7.57
N ALA A 97 13.53 3.36 8.19
CA ALA A 97 12.34 2.49 8.23
C ALA A 97 11.78 2.20 6.82
N ILE A 98 11.74 3.21 5.94
CA ILE A 98 11.29 3.02 4.55
C ILE A 98 12.26 2.08 3.79
N LYS A 99 13.58 2.27 3.95
CA LYS A 99 14.57 1.39 3.32
C LYS A 99 14.45 -0.05 3.81
N ALA A 100 14.34 -0.25 5.12
CA ALA A 100 14.14 -1.57 5.71
C ALA A 100 12.86 -2.24 5.22
N THR A 101 11.76 -1.48 5.08
CA THR A 101 10.49 -1.99 4.56
C THR A 101 10.60 -2.39 3.09
N ASN A 102 11.32 -1.63 2.26
CA ASN A 102 11.55 -1.97 0.86
C ASN A 102 12.41 -3.24 0.74
N GLU A 103 13.50 -3.35 1.52
CA GLU A 103 14.32 -4.56 1.58
C GLU A 103 13.48 -5.78 2.01
N ALA A 104 12.64 -5.63 3.04
CA ALA A 104 11.74 -6.68 3.49
C ALA A 104 10.74 -7.10 2.40
N LEU A 105 10.21 -6.13 1.65
CA LEU A 105 9.30 -6.40 0.55
C LEU A 105 9.99 -7.20 -0.57
N ASP A 106 11.20 -6.83 -0.96
CA ASP A 106 11.98 -7.52 -1.98
C ASP A 106 12.28 -8.97 -1.56
N GLU A 107 12.67 -9.21 -0.31
CA GLU A 107 12.90 -10.55 0.24
C GLU A 107 11.59 -11.37 0.27
N GLY A 108 10.48 -10.76 0.70
CA GLY A 108 9.17 -11.40 0.67
C GLY A 108 8.75 -11.79 -0.75
N ILE A 109 8.85 -10.89 -1.71
CA ILE A 109 8.52 -11.14 -3.12
C ILE A 109 9.41 -12.25 -3.69
N SER A 110 10.71 -12.25 -3.38
CA SER A 110 11.64 -13.28 -3.85
C SER A 110 11.27 -14.68 -3.39
N ALA A 111 10.57 -14.79 -2.26
CA ALA A 111 10.10 -16.03 -1.66
C ALA A 111 8.73 -16.50 -2.20
N ILE A 112 8.01 -15.68 -2.98
CA ILE A 112 6.76 -16.08 -3.64
C ILE A 112 7.09 -17.01 -4.80
N LYS A 113 7.17 -18.30 -4.50
CA LYS A 113 7.49 -19.35 -5.48
C LYS A 113 6.58 -20.55 -5.26
N PRO A 114 6.19 -21.26 -6.33
CA PRO A 114 5.46 -22.51 -6.22
C PRO A 114 6.15 -23.48 -5.25
N GLY A 115 5.37 -24.09 -4.37
CA GLY A 115 5.85 -25.02 -3.34
C GLY A 115 6.24 -24.38 -2.01
N ASN A 116 6.48 -23.07 -1.96
CA ASN A 116 6.66 -22.37 -0.69
C ASN A 116 5.31 -22.16 0.01
N THR A 117 5.33 -22.03 1.33
CA THR A 117 4.14 -21.69 2.11
C THR A 117 4.01 -20.19 2.30
N ALA A 118 2.79 -19.72 2.59
CA ALA A 118 2.53 -18.34 2.98
C ALA A 118 3.34 -17.92 4.22
N ASP A 119 3.48 -18.83 5.20
CA ASP A 119 4.34 -18.64 6.37
C ASP A 119 5.81 -18.41 5.97
N HIS A 120 6.35 -19.20 5.03
CA HIS A 120 7.73 -19.02 4.57
C HIS A 120 7.96 -17.62 3.98
N VAL A 121 7.03 -17.13 3.15
CA VAL A 121 7.09 -15.78 2.59
C VAL A 121 7.04 -14.72 3.69
N ALA A 122 6.11 -14.87 4.64
CA ALA A 122 5.98 -13.96 5.76
C ALA A 122 7.25 -13.92 6.63
N GLN A 123 7.85 -15.07 6.91
CA GLN A 123 9.10 -15.15 7.69
C GLN A 123 10.26 -14.46 6.99
N LYS A 124 10.39 -14.57 5.66
CA LYS A 124 11.43 -13.85 4.90
C LYS A 124 11.29 -12.34 5.04
N PHE A 125 10.07 -11.82 4.90
CA PHE A 125 9.78 -10.41 5.11
C PHE A 125 10.12 -9.96 6.55
N TRP A 126 9.65 -10.70 7.55
CA TRP A 126 9.80 -10.31 8.95
C TRP A 126 11.24 -10.40 9.43
N ALA A 127 12.02 -11.37 8.94
CA ALA A 127 13.43 -11.50 9.30
C ALA A 127 14.26 -10.25 8.93
N VAL A 128 13.87 -9.53 7.87
CA VAL A 128 14.50 -8.24 7.53
C VAL A 128 14.07 -7.15 8.51
N LEU A 129 12.78 -7.02 8.81
CA LEU A 129 12.30 -6.02 9.76
C LEU A 129 12.92 -6.21 11.15
N ASP A 130 13.05 -7.46 11.60
CA ASP A 130 13.68 -7.80 12.89
C ASP A 130 15.14 -7.34 12.97
N LYS A 131 15.92 -7.43 11.87
CA LYS A 131 17.29 -6.88 11.81
C LYS A 131 17.37 -5.38 12.03
N HIS A 132 16.29 -4.67 11.70
CA HIS A 132 16.17 -3.22 11.84
C HIS A 132 15.39 -2.80 13.09
N ASP A 133 15.09 -3.73 14.00
CA ASP A 133 14.27 -3.50 15.22
C ASP A 133 12.89 -2.88 14.91
N ILE A 134 12.30 -3.27 13.76
CA ILE A 134 10.97 -2.83 13.34
C ILE A 134 9.97 -3.95 13.62
N LYS A 135 9.04 -3.70 14.52
CA LYS A 135 7.96 -4.65 14.85
C LYS A 135 6.77 -4.45 13.90
N LYS A 136 6.26 -5.57 13.39
CA LYS A 136 5.03 -5.61 12.59
C LYS A 136 4.16 -6.77 13.09
N GLU A 137 2.91 -6.47 13.40
CA GLU A 137 1.97 -7.46 13.94
C GLU A 137 0.97 -7.97 12.89
N SER A 138 0.70 -7.17 11.87
CA SER A 138 -0.27 -7.52 10.82
C SER A 138 0.33 -8.45 9.76
N ARG A 139 -0.56 -9.14 9.02
CA ARG A 139 -0.17 -9.95 7.85
C ARG A 139 0.71 -9.15 6.88
N THR A 140 1.57 -9.85 6.15
CA THR A 140 2.51 -9.26 5.18
C THR A 140 1.85 -9.04 3.81
N GLY A 141 0.87 -9.87 3.47
CA GLY A 141 0.14 -9.80 2.22
C GLY A 141 -1.12 -10.65 2.25
N TYR A 142 -1.87 -10.63 1.16
CA TYR A 142 -3.11 -11.39 0.98
C TYR A 142 -3.47 -11.49 -0.50
N SER A 143 -4.39 -12.41 -0.83
CA SER A 143 -4.91 -12.58 -2.18
C SER A 143 -5.80 -11.41 -2.61
N ILE A 144 -5.64 -10.99 -3.85
CA ILE A 144 -6.36 -9.87 -4.46
C ILE A 144 -6.91 -10.33 -5.81
N GLY A 145 -8.09 -9.84 -6.16
CA GLY A 145 -8.71 -10.20 -7.44
C GLY A 145 -9.97 -9.39 -7.71
N ILE A 146 -11.08 -10.08 -7.96
CA ILE A 146 -12.39 -9.45 -8.15
C ILE A 146 -12.90 -8.96 -6.79
N GLY A 147 -13.19 -7.66 -6.71
CA GLY A 147 -13.65 -7.04 -5.47
C GLY A 147 -14.81 -6.08 -5.67
N TYR A 148 -15.63 -5.96 -4.65
CA TYR A 148 -16.69 -4.97 -4.49
C TYR A 148 -16.61 -4.34 -3.10
N PRO A 149 -17.11 -3.12 -2.91
CA PRO A 149 -17.13 -2.54 -1.57
C PRO A 149 -17.71 -3.52 -0.54
N PRO A 150 -17.11 -3.63 0.64
CA PRO A 150 -16.12 -2.72 1.22
C PRO A 150 -14.64 -3.19 1.08
N ASP A 151 -14.33 -4.25 0.33
CA ASP A 151 -13.00 -4.83 0.28
C ASP A 151 -12.60 -5.29 -1.13
N TRP A 152 -11.31 -5.32 -1.41
CA TRP A 152 -10.70 -5.88 -2.63
C TRP A 152 -9.97 -7.21 -2.40
N GLY A 153 -9.88 -7.69 -1.16
CA GLY A 153 -9.28 -8.98 -0.83
C GLY A 153 -10.21 -10.14 -1.19
N GLU A 154 -9.63 -11.22 -1.70
CA GLU A 154 -10.38 -12.46 -1.97
C GLU A 154 -10.52 -13.38 -0.76
N HIS A 155 -9.77 -13.10 0.34
CA HIS A 155 -9.76 -13.88 1.58
C HIS A 155 -9.40 -15.38 1.42
N THR A 156 -8.75 -15.74 0.31
CA THR A 156 -8.35 -17.13 0.03
C THR A 156 -7.02 -17.50 0.66
N ILE A 157 -6.12 -16.52 0.85
CA ILE A 157 -4.81 -16.70 1.48
C ILE A 157 -4.39 -15.45 2.24
N ASN A 158 -3.73 -15.64 3.38
CA ASN A 158 -3.02 -14.59 4.10
C ASN A 158 -1.54 -14.93 4.19
N ILE A 159 -0.69 -14.04 3.69
CA ILE A 159 0.75 -14.17 3.88
C ILE A 159 1.09 -13.70 5.30
N SER A 160 1.00 -14.64 6.23
CA SER A 160 1.17 -14.40 7.65
C SER A 160 1.90 -15.56 8.32
N LYS A 161 2.50 -15.28 9.48
CA LYS A 161 3.19 -16.30 10.27
C LYS A 161 2.20 -17.40 10.70
N GLY A 162 2.59 -18.64 10.45
CA GLY A 162 1.79 -19.83 10.78
C GLY A 162 0.85 -20.30 9.67
N ASP A 163 0.64 -19.54 8.60
CA ASP A 163 -0.20 -19.96 7.47
C ASP A 163 0.56 -20.93 6.57
N GLN A 164 0.16 -22.22 6.62
CA GLN A 164 0.80 -23.31 5.89
C GLN A 164 0.25 -23.51 4.46
N THR A 165 -0.58 -22.60 3.97
CA THR A 165 -1.09 -22.65 2.60
C THR A 165 0.07 -22.66 1.60
N ILE A 166 0.11 -23.68 0.75
CA ILE A 166 1.14 -23.84 -0.28
C ILE A 166 0.78 -22.96 -1.48
N LEU A 167 1.77 -22.22 -1.98
CA LEU A 167 1.64 -21.43 -3.20
C LEU A 167 1.71 -22.35 -4.43
N HIS A 168 0.75 -22.22 -5.32
CA HIS A 168 0.69 -22.94 -6.59
C HIS A 168 0.91 -21.98 -7.76
N PRO A 169 1.43 -22.44 -8.92
CA PRO A 169 1.44 -21.63 -10.14
C PRO A 169 0.00 -21.42 -10.60
N ASN A 170 -0.38 -20.15 -10.85
CA ASN A 170 -1.67 -19.70 -11.43
C ASN A 170 -2.92 -20.43 -10.95
#